data_e6f8706eb8b826c8e08b981e1c103ee1
#
_entry.id   e6f8706eb8b826c8e08b981e1c103ee1
#
_cell.length_a   1.000
_cell.length_b   1.000
_cell.length_c   1.000
_cell.angle_alpha   90.00
_cell.angle_beta   90.00
_cell.angle_gamma   90.00
#
_symmetry.space_group_name_H-M   'P 1'
#
loop_
_entity.id
_entity.type
_entity.pdbx_description
1 polymer ?
#
loop_
_entity_poly.entity_id
_entity_poly.type
_entity_poly.pdbx_seq_one_letter_code
_entity_poly.pdbx_strand_id
1 'polypeptide(L)' 'MLYLSELLIKHHELQSFEELVKVLKEAKKAERFFRMDVKPPFKDTPDNWEDRLEATFY' A
#
# COMPACT_ATOMS: atom_id res chain seq x y z
N MET A 1 -3.28 13.49 3.09
CA MET A 1 -2.93 12.20 3.70
C MET A 1 -3.44 11.04 2.85
N LEU A 2 -2.62 10.03 2.65
CA LEU A 2 -3.00 8.86 1.87
C LEU A 2 -3.39 7.73 2.81
N TYR A 3 -4.61 7.18 2.61
CA TYR A 3 -5.06 6.00 3.34
C TYR A 3 -4.89 4.76 2.47
N LEU A 4 -4.43 3.67 3.07
CA LEU A 4 -4.26 2.42 2.33
C LEU A 4 -5.59 1.94 1.75
N SER A 5 -6.70 2.09 2.49
CA SER A 5 -8.02 1.72 1.99
C SER A 5 -8.39 2.48 0.72
N GLU A 6 -8.08 3.77 0.66
CA GLU A 6 -8.35 4.57 -0.54
C GLU A 6 -7.53 4.09 -1.72
N LEU A 7 -6.26 3.76 -1.46
CA LEU A 7 -5.38 3.25 -2.50
C LEU A 7 -5.91 1.93 -3.08
N LEU A 8 -6.38 1.04 -2.21
CA LEU A 8 -6.92 -0.24 -2.64
C LEU A 8 -8.21 -0.08 -3.44
N ILE A 9 -9.06 0.86 -3.05
CA ILE A 9 -10.30 1.14 -3.78
C ILE A 9 -9.99 1.73 -5.15
N LYS A 10 -9.06 2.68 -5.21
CA LYS A 10 -8.68 3.33 -6.46
C LYS A 10 -8.02 2.36 -7.42
N HIS A 11 -7.23 1.43 -6.90
CA HIS A 11 -6.50 0.45 -7.70
C HIS A 11 -7.06 -0.94 -7.49
N HIS A 12 -8.36 -1.10 -7.79
CA HIS A 12 -9.06 -2.37 -7.58
C HIS A 12 -8.55 -3.50 -8.49
N GLU A 13 -7.74 -3.18 -9.49
CA GLU A 13 -7.14 -4.17 -10.38
C GLU A 13 -5.94 -4.88 -9.77
N LEU A 14 -5.46 -4.43 -8.62
CA LEU A 14 -4.31 -5.05 -7.96
C LEU A 14 -4.62 -6.48 -7.54
N GLN A 15 -3.69 -7.38 -7.80
CA GLN A 15 -3.85 -8.80 -7.50
C GLN A 15 -2.80 -9.36 -6.54
N SER A 16 -1.77 -8.58 -6.22
CA SER A 16 -0.70 -9.05 -5.35
C SER A 16 -0.14 -7.93 -4.49
N PHE A 17 0.52 -8.34 -3.41
CA PHE A 17 1.18 -7.39 -2.51
C PHE A 17 2.32 -6.67 -3.24
N GLU A 18 3.05 -7.36 -4.10
CA GLU A 18 4.14 -6.75 -4.86
C GLU A 18 3.62 -5.65 -5.79
N GLU A 19 2.45 -5.85 -6.39
CA GLU A 19 1.83 -4.81 -7.20
C GLU A 19 1.45 -3.61 -6.35
N LEU A 20 0.95 -3.84 -5.15
CA LEU A 20 0.64 -2.77 -4.21
C LEU A 20 1.88 -1.96 -3.86
N VAL A 21 3.01 -2.63 -3.63
CA VAL A 21 4.27 -1.95 -3.33
C VAL A 21 4.66 -1.00 -4.47
N LYS A 22 4.51 -1.45 -5.71
CA LYS A 22 4.83 -0.62 -6.88
C LYS A 22 3.93 0.62 -6.97
N VAL A 23 2.63 0.43 -6.73
CA VAL A 23 1.67 1.55 -6.73
C VAL A 23 2.00 2.54 -5.62
N LEU A 24 2.36 2.03 -4.44
CA LEU A 24 2.71 2.89 -3.32
C LEU A 24 3.95 3.72 -3.61
N LYS A 25 4.95 3.15 -4.29
CA LYS A 25 6.14 3.88 -4.68
C LYS A 25 5.82 5.08 -5.59
N GLU A 26 4.82 4.94 -6.43
CA GLU A 26 4.38 6.05 -7.28
C GLU A 26 3.53 7.04 -6.49
N ALA A 27 2.64 6.55 -5.64
CA ALA A 27 1.74 7.41 -4.87
C ALA A 27 2.50 8.30 -3.88
N LYS A 28 3.60 7.81 -3.32
CA LYS A 28 4.36 8.57 -2.33
C LYS A 28 4.96 9.86 -2.88
N LYS A 29 5.10 9.96 -4.19
CA LYS A 29 5.65 11.16 -4.82
C LYS A 29 4.75 12.38 -4.64
N ALA A 30 3.45 12.15 -4.46
CA ALA A 30 2.46 13.21 -4.33
C ALA A 30 1.92 13.35 -2.90
N GLU A 31 2.32 12.46 -1.98
CA GLU A 31 1.76 12.42 -0.64
C GLU A 31 2.86 12.48 0.40
N ARG A 32 2.58 13.17 1.51
CA ARG A 32 3.54 13.30 2.61
C ARG A 32 3.32 12.27 3.71
N PHE A 33 2.06 11.87 3.92
CA PHE A 33 1.69 10.99 5.02
C PHE A 33 0.90 9.83 4.50
N PHE A 34 1.14 8.67 5.09
CA PHE A 34 0.49 7.43 4.71
C PHE A 34 -0.05 6.75 5.96
N ARG A 35 -1.30 6.28 5.90
CA ARG A 35 -1.92 5.60 7.01
C ARG A 35 -2.41 4.23 6.57
N MET A 36 -1.99 3.21 7.32
CA MET A 36 -2.37 1.82 7.06
C MET A 36 -3.58 1.47 7.91
N ASP A 37 -4.76 1.81 7.40
CA ASP A 37 -6.01 1.62 8.12
C ASP A 37 -6.68 0.27 7.89
N VAL A 38 -6.17 -0.52 6.94
CA VAL A 38 -6.68 -1.87 6.65
C VAL A 38 -5.52 -2.78 6.27
N LYS A 39 -5.73 -4.09 6.40
CA LYS A 39 -4.74 -5.07 5.96
C LYS A 39 -4.96 -5.39 4.48
N PRO A 40 -3.88 -5.40 3.66
CA PRO A 40 -4.04 -5.78 2.26
C PRO A 40 -4.60 -7.20 2.12
N PRO A 41 -5.57 -7.41 1.22
CA PRO A 41 -6.26 -8.70 1.10
C PRO A 41 -5.60 -9.67 0.12
N PHE A 42 -4.31 -9.58 -0.10
CA PHE A 42 -3.63 -10.41 -1.09
C PHE A 42 -3.06 -11.68 -0.46
N LYS A 43 -2.99 -12.74 -1.25
CA LYS A 43 -2.48 -14.03 -0.76
C LYS A 43 -1.01 -13.95 -0.36
N ASP A 44 -0.24 -13.11 -1.04
CA ASP A 44 1.17 -12.93 -0.76
C ASP A 44 1.47 -11.82 0.24
N THR A 45 0.44 -11.29 0.91
CA THR A 45 0.64 -10.28 1.95
C THR A 45 1.44 -10.91 3.10
N PRO A 46 2.66 -10.43 3.38
CA PRO A 46 3.49 -11.02 4.42
C PRO A 46 3.02 -10.60 5.82
N ASP A 47 3.49 -11.31 6.84
CA ASP A 47 3.14 -10.96 8.22
C ASP A 47 3.67 -9.57 8.60
N ASN A 48 4.80 -9.16 8.04
CA ASN A 48 5.40 -7.86 8.30
C ASN A 48 4.97 -6.80 7.26
N TRP A 49 3.76 -6.92 6.75
CA TRP A 49 3.27 -6.03 5.69
C TRP A 49 3.31 -4.55 6.10
N GLU A 50 3.04 -4.27 7.38
CA GLU A 50 3.07 -2.89 7.86
C GLU A 50 4.48 -2.30 7.76
N ASP A 51 5.47 -3.05 8.21
CA ASP A 51 6.87 -2.62 8.15
C ASP A 51 7.32 -2.42 6.70
N ARG A 52 6.91 -3.33 5.82
CA ARG A 52 7.29 -3.26 4.42
C ARG A 52 6.67 -2.06 3.73
N LEU A 53 5.40 -1.77 3.98
CA LEU A 53 4.74 -0.61 3.39
C LEU A 53 5.30 0.69 3.95
N GLU A 54 5.59 0.72 5.25
CA GLU A 54 6.20 1.90 5.85
C GLU A 54 7.57 2.18 5.23
N ALA A 55 8.39 1.15 5.07
CA ALA A 55 9.71 1.30 4.46
C ALA A 55 9.61 1.73 3.00
N THR A 56 8.57 1.30 2.31
CA THR A 56 8.34 1.69 0.92
C THR A 56 7.97 3.16 0.81
N PHE A 57 7.10 3.63 1.70
CA PHE A 57 6.60 4.99 1.65
C PHE A 57 7.61 6.00 2.20
N TYR A 58 8.22 5.68 3.31
CA TYR A 58 9.17 6.57 3.98
C TYR A 58 10.60 6.21 3.66
#